data_6af4d1a4ab0ccad0f21ee92acf4193ca
#
_entry.id   6af4d1a4ab0ccad0f21ee92acf4193ca
#
_cell.length_a   1.000
_cell.length_b   1.000
_cell.length_c   1.000
_cell.angle_alpha   90.00
_cell.angle_beta   90.00
_cell.angle_gamma   90.00
#
_symmetry.space_group_name_H-M   'P 1'
#
loop_
_entity.id
_entity.type
_entity.pdbx_description
1 polymer ?
#
loop_
_entity_poly.entity_id
_entity_poly.type
_entity_poly.pdbx_seq_one_letter_code
_entity_poly.pdbx_strand_id
1 'polypeptide(L)'
;MTTDTSRVGLQSAAAQVGTHPGYMPGFGNDFETEALPGALPQGKNSPQKCAYGLYGEQLSGTAFTAPSHQNERTWCYRIRPSVKHTHRFAKVDLPYWKSAPHIDPDVISLGQYRWDPVPHAAQRLTWLTGMRTMTTAGDVNTQVGMASHVYLVTDNMADAYFHSADSELLVVPQEGRLRFCTELGVIDLEPQEIAILPRGLVYRVEVIEGPCRGFVCENYGQKFTLPGRGPIGANCMANRRDFKTPVAAFEDREAASTVTVKWCGQFHQTHIGHSPLDVVAWHGNYAPVKYDLRTYCPVGAVLFDHPDPSIFTVLTAPSGVEGTANIDFVLFRDRWMVAENTFRPPWYHKNVMSELMGNIHGIYDAKPRGFVPGGMSLHNMMLPHGPDKAAFEAASNADLGPEKLADTMSFMFETRFPQHLTRFAALEAPLQDDYIDCWADLEKKFDGTPGAK
;
A
#
# COMPACT_ATOMS: atom_id res chain seq x y z
N MET A 1 38.70 22.49 -20.67
CA MET A 1 37.89 22.40 -19.46
C MET A 1 37.01 21.19 -19.65
N THR A 2 37.44 20.05 -19.15
CA THR A 2 36.65 18.83 -19.13
C THR A 2 35.66 18.96 -18.00
N THR A 3 34.40 19.19 -18.34
CA THR A 3 33.29 19.10 -17.35
C THR A 3 33.23 17.69 -16.84
N ASP A 4 33.51 17.54 -15.56
CA ASP A 4 33.36 16.29 -14.85
C ASP A 4 31.88 15.89 -14.81
N THR A 5 31.43 15.07 -15.78
CA THR A 5 30.08 14.56 -15.93
C THR A 5 29.81 13.29 -15.09
N SER A 6 30.76 12.89 -14.23
CA SER A 6 30.75 11.62 -13.52
C SER A 6 29.88 11.60 -12.24
N ARG A 7 29.06 12.66 -11.96
CA ARG A 7 28.29 12.79 -10.71
C ARG A 7 26.87 13.28 -10.91
N VAL A 8 26.12 12.68 -11.82
CA VAL A 8 24.66 12.90 -11.84
C VAL A 8 23.99 11.78 -11.05
N GLY A 9 23.95 11.89 -9.74
CA GLY A 9 23.25 10.97 -8.87
C GLY A 9 21.80 11.36 -8.63
N LEU A 10 21.03 10.49 -7.97
CA LEU A 10 19.66 10.79 -7.54
C LEU A 10 19.53 12.15 -6.85
N GLN A 11 20.55 12.56 -6.09
CA GLN A 11 20.60 13.87 -5.44
C GLN A 11 20.71 15.03 -6.45
N SER A 12 21.44 14.87 -7.55
CA SER A 12 21.57 15.92 -8.55
C SER A 12 20.36 16.00 -9.49
N ALA A 13 19.73 14.87 -9.80
CA ALA A 13 18.46 14.86 -10.54
C ALA A 13 17.32 15.48 -9.70
N ALA A 14 17.24 15.20 -8.42
CA ALA A 14 16.32 15.87 -7.51
C ALA A 14 16.63 17.35 -7.32
N ALA A 15 17.91 17.75 -7.32
CA ALA A 15 18.34 19.15 -7.23
C ALA A 15 18.08 19.95 -8.52
N GLN A 16 18.07 19.31 -9.69
CA GLN A 16 17.74 19.96 -10.96
C GLN A 16 16.23 20.23 -11.15
N VAL A 17 15.38 19.49 -10.47
CA VAL A 17 13.90 19.62 -10.55
C VAL A 17 13.32 20.42 -9.36
N GLY A 18 14.16 21.08 -8.58
CA GLY A 18 13.73 21.79 -7.36
C GLY A 18 13.56 20.85 -6.17
N THR A 19 12.71 21.21 -5.22
CA THR A 19 12.50 20.47 -3.97
C THR A 19 11.66 19.19 -4.14
N HIS A 20 11.09 18.94 -5.31
CA HIS A 20 10.19 17.81 -5.57
C HIS A 20 10.69 16.92 -6.71
N PRO A 21 10.53 15.57 -6.59
CA PRO A 21 10.79 14.64 -7.69
C PRO A 21 9.91 14.93 -8.91
N GLY A 22 10.41 14.63 -10.12
CA GLY A 22 9.60 14.67 -11.34
C GLY A 22 8.68 13.45 -11.43
N TYR A 23 7.47 13.64 -11.99
CA TYR A 23 6.50 12.58 -12.19
C TYR A 23 5.83 12.64 -13.57
N MET A 24 5.45 11.46 -14.05
CA MET A 24 4.60 11.26 -15.23
C MET A 24 3.20 10.82 -14.77
N PRO A 25 2.12 11.43 -15.27
CA PRO A 25 0.75 11.05 -14.90
C PRO A 25 0.32 9.76 -15.61
N GLY A 26 -0.42 8.91 -14.89
CA GLY A 26 -1.05 7.71 -15.45
C GLY A 26 -0.90 6.49 -14.56
N PHE A 27 -1.75 5.48 -14.79
CA PHE A 27 -1.73 4.18 -14.12
C PHE A 27 -1.73 3.05 -15.16
N GLY A 28 -0.69 2.22 -15.15
CA GLY A 28 -0.54 1.12 -16.09
C GLY A 28 -0.37 1.57 -17.55
N ASN A 29 0.14 2.79 -17.77
CA ASN A 29 0.51 3.28 -19.08
C ASN A 29 1.88 2.73 -19.48
N ASP A 30 2.17 2.71 -20.76
CA ASP A 30 3.53 2.61 -21.25
C ASP A 30 4.21 3.99 -21.08
N PHE A 31 5.14 4.04 -20.14
CA PHE A 31 5.94 5.24 -19.86
C PHE A 31 7.30 5.13 -20.54
N GLU A 32 7.92 6.27 -20.82
CA GLU A 32 9.33 6.36 -21.19
C GLU A 32 9.98 7.57 -20.54
N THR A 33 11.20 7.41 -20.06
CA THR A 33 11.94 8.48 -19.39
C THR A 33 13.43 8.20 -19.40
N GLU A 34 14.23 9.28 -19.47
CA GLU A 34 15.69 9.21 -19.40
C GLU A 34 16.24 10.34 -18.51
N ALA A 35 17.25 10.01 -17.72
CA ALA A 35 17.98 10.99 -16.90
C ALA A 35 19.17 11.63 -17.65
N LEU A 36 19.65 10.97 -18.71
CA LEU A 36 20.64 11.51 -19.63
C LEU A 36 20.07 11.52 -21.06
N PRO A 37 20.11 12.65 -21.77
CA PRO A 37 19.57 12.76 -23.13
C PRO A 37 20.17 11.71 -24.09
N GLY A 38 19.30 10.94 -24.77
CA GLY A 38 19.68 9.89 -25.69
C GLY A 38 20.10 8.55 -25.05
N ALA A 39 19.88 8.37 -23.75
CA ALA A 39 20.09 7.10 -23.09
C ALA A 39 18.99 6.09 -23.44
N LEU A 40 17.79 6.57 -23.77
CA LEU A 40 16.64 5.72 -24.16
C LEU A 40 16.77 5.34 -25.65
N PRO A 41 16.89 4.03 -25.97
CA PRO A 41 16.96 3.59 -27.36
C PRO A 41 15.66 3.88 -28.12
N GLN A 42 15.78 4.31 -29.36
CA GLN A 42 14.64 4.55 -30.23
C GLN A 42 14.37 3.36 -31.16
N GLY A 43 13.10 2.95 -31.26
CA GLY A 43 12.64 1.95 -32.22
C GLY A 43 13.03 0.51 -31.93
N LYS A 44 13.74 0.22 -30.86
CA LYS A 44 14.09 -1.15 -30.43
C LYS A 44 14.44 -1.22 -28.94
N ASN A 45 14.04 -2.30 -28.27
CA ASN A 45 14.26 -2.50 -26.84
C ASN A 45 15.69 -2.98 -26.52
N SER A 46 16.29 -3.78 -27.40
CA SER A 46 17.60 -4.40 -27.21
C SER A 46 18.56 -4.06 -28.36
N PRO A 47 19.04 -2.83 -28.47
CA PRO A 47 20.02 -2.49 -29.48
C PRO A 47 21.31 -3.27 -29.26
N GLN A 48 22.04 -3.59 -30.34
CA GLN A 48 23.32 -4.30 -30.24
C GLN A 48 24.32 -3.57 -29.33
N LYS A 49 24.27 -2.24 -29.33
CA LYS A 49 25.05 -1.36 -28.44
C LYS A 49 24.12 -0.27 -27.92
N CYS A 50 23.95 -0.23 -26.61
CA CYS A 50 23.24 0.88 -25.97
C CYS A 50 24.12 2.13 -25.94
N ALA A 51 23.46 3.29 -25.96
CA ALA A 51 24.14 4.57 -25.73
C ALA A 51 24.85 4.57 -24.37
N TYR A 52 25.89 5.37 -24.23
CA TYR A 52 26.68 5.49 -23.00
C TYR A 52 27.32 4.19 -22.50
N GLY A 53 27.33 3.12 -23.30
CA GLY A 53 27.79 1.79 -22.84
C GLY A 53 26.89 1.11 -21.80
N LEU A 54 25.62 1.54 -21.72
CA LEU A 54 24.64 0.97 -20.78
C LEU A 54 24.30 -0.47 -21.17
N TYR A 55 23.80 -1.21 -20.18
CA TYR A 55 23.26 -2.55 -20.34
C TYR A 55 21.73 -2.48 -20.44
N GLY A 56 21.16 -3.06 -21.49
CA GLY A 56 19.72 -3.28 -21.58
C GLY A 56 19.30 -4.48 -20.73
N GLU A 57 18.30 -4.29 -19.90
CA GLU A 57 17.77 -5.30 -18.98
C GLU A 57 16.24 -5.22 -18.93
N GLN A 58 15.56 -6.34 -18.74
CA GLN A 58 14.11 -6.39 -18.62
C GLN A 58 13.69 -6.82 -17.23
N LEU A 59 12.87 -6.00 -16.56
CA LEU A 59 12.10 -6.36 -15.36
C LEU A 59 10.68 -6.74 -15.81
N SER A 60 10.25 -7.97 -15.55
CA SER A 60 8.92 -8.46 -15.94
C SER A 60 8.04 -8.69 -14.73
N GLY A 61 6.86 -8.07 -14.72
CA GLY A 61 5.82 -8.26 -13.71
C GLY A 61 4.87 -9.42 -14.02
N THR A 62 4.95 -9.97 -15.24
CA THR A 62 4.19 -11.13 -15.71
C THR A 62 5.12 -12.17 -16.31
N ALA A 63 4.61 -13.37 -16.54
CA ALA A 63 5.38 -14.35 -17.31
C ALA A 63 5.73 -13.81 -18.71
N PHE A 64 6.91 -14.15 -19.24
CA PHE A 64 7.30 -13.76 -20.61
C PHE A 64 6.30 -14.21 -21.68
N THR A 65 5.59 -15.30 -21.40
CA THR A 65 4.58 -15.89 -22.28
C THR A 65 3.18 -15.32 -22.10
N ALA A 66 3.00 -14.33 -21.23
CA ALA A 66 1.70 -13.68 -21.07
C ALA A 66 1.24 -13.04 -22.39
N PRO A 67 -0.07 -13.07 -22.72
CA PRO A 67 -0.61 -12.39 -23.88
C PRO A 67 -0.22 -10.90 -23.89
N SER A 68 0.01 -10.31 -25.05
CA SER A 68 0.56 -8.93 -25.17
C SER A 68 -0.28 -7.88 -24.43
N HIS A 69 -1.60 -8.04 -24.38
CA HIS A 69 -2.51 -7.12 -23.67
C HIS A 69 -2.49 -7.28 -22.14
N GLN A 70 -1.86 -8.34 -21.63
CA GLN A 70 -1.68 -8.60 -20.19
C GLN A 70 -0.20 -8.54 -19.77
N ASN A 71 0.71 -8.53 -20.77
CA ASN A 71 2.14 -8.55 -20.49
C ASN A 71 2.58 -7.22 -19.88
N GLU A 72 3.28 -7.30 -18.76
CA GLU A 72 3.81 -6.15 -18.04
C GLU A 72 5.30 -6.29 -17.85
N ARG A 73 6.01 -5.29 -18.35
CA ARG A 73 7.45 -5.26 -18.33
C ARG A 73 7.98 -3.84 -18.39
N THR A 74 9.19 -3.69 -17.92
CA THR A 74 9.97 -2.47 -18.05
C THR A 74 11.36 -2.81 -18.55
N TRP A 75 11.79 -2.14 -19.60
CA TRP A 75 13.15 -2.17 -20.10
C TRP A 75 13.96 -1.10 -19.40
N CYS A 76 15.02 -1.52 -18.73
CA CYS A 76 15.96 -0.67 -18.00
C CYS A 76 17.28 -0.59 -18.77
N TYR A 77 17.83 0.62 -18.88
CA TYR A 77 19.17 0.86 -19.44
C TYR A 77 20.03 1.37 -18.33
N ARG A 78 20.91 0.49 -17.83
CA ARG A 78 21.60 0.70 -16.56
C ARG A 78 23.13 0.58 -16.68
N ILE A 79 23.81 1.15 -15.71
CA ILE A 79 25.29 1.22 -15.71
C ILE A 79 25.88 -0.18 -15.51
N ARG A 80 25.31 -0.99 -14.62
CA ARG A 80 25.74 -2.37 -14.33
C ARG A 80 24.52 -3.31 -14.36
N PRO A 81 24.59 -4.46 -15.04
CA PRO A 81 23.45 -5.37 -15.07
C PRO A 81 23.17 -5.94 -13.68
N SER A 82 21.90 -6.16 -13.36
CA SER A 82 21.44 -6.59 -12.00
C SER A 82 22.00 -7.95 -11.58
N VAL A 83 22.52 -8.76 -12.50
CA VAL A 83 23.29 -9.97 -12.17
C VAL A 83 24.52 -9.67 -11.28
N LYS A 84 25.00 -8.42 -11.27
CA LYS A 84 26.03 -7.94 -10.35
C LYS A 84 25.54 -7.70 -8.93
N HIS A 85 24.22 -7.67 -8.72
CA HIS A 85 23.61 -7.51 -7.38
C HIS A 85 23.43 -8.84 -6.64
N THR A 86 23.70 -9.96 -7.31
CA THR A 86 23.47 -11.30 -6.77
C THR A 86 24.79 -12.03 -6.56
N HIS A 87 25.38 -11.82 -5.39
CA HIS A 87 26.51 -12.60 -4.92
C HIS A 87 26.03 -13.70 -3.94
N ARG A 88 26.90 -14.18 -3.07
CA ARG A 88 26.53 -15.14 -2.05
C ARG A 88 25.59 -14.48 -1.03
N PHE A 89 24.41 -15.04 -0.88
CA PHE A 89 23.43 -14.60 0.10
C PHE A 89 23.67 -15.22 1.47
N ALA A 90 23.50 -14.42 2.52
CA ALA A 90 23.42 -14.86 3.91
C ALA A 90 22.02 -14.58 4.45
N LYS A 91 21.49 -15.46 5.31
CA LYS A 91 20.23 -15.22 6.01
C LYS A 91 20.38 -14.06 6.99
N VAL A 92 19.31 -13.25 7.08
CA VAL A 92 19.18 -12.16 8.05
C VAL A 92 17.87 -12.34 8.79
N ASP A 93 17.86 -12.09 10.08
CA ASP A 93 16.66 -12.12 10.89
C ASP A 93 16.07 -10.71 11.02
N LEU A 94 14.81 -10.57 10.60
CA LEU A 94 13.95 -9.41 10.86
C LEU A 94 12.74 -9.89 11.65
N PRO A 95 12.87 -10.01 12.97
CA PRO A 95 11.96 -10.81 13.81
C PRO A 95 10.52 -10.30 13.81
N TYR A 96 10.30 -9.02 13.52
CA TYR A 96 8.98 -8.40 13.50
C TYR A 96 8.33 -8.35 12.11
N TRP A 97 9.07 -8.68 11.05
CA TRP A 97 8.51 -8.75 9.71
C TRP A 97 8.20 -10.20 9.33
N LYS A 98 6.95 -10.58 9.45
CA LYS A 98 6.44 -11.94 9.19
C LYS A 98 5.69 -12.00 7.87
N SER A 99 5.69 -13.18 7.25
CA SER A 99 4.90 -13.47 6.04
C SER A 99 4.03 -14.70 6.26
N ALA A 100 2.93 -14.80 5.51
CA ALA A 100 2.06 -15.98 5.55
C ALA A 100 2.72 -17.22 4.88
N PRO A 101 2.45 -18.44 5.36
CA PRO A 101 1.63 -18.73 6.53
C PRO A 101 2.41 -18.46 7.82
N HIS A 102 1.81 -17.74 8.75
CA HIS A 102 2.34 -17.55 10.10
C HIS A 102 1.18 -17.62 11.08
N ILE A 103 1.10 -18.69 11.81
CA ILE A 103 0.08 -18.94 12.84
C ILE A 103 0.82 -19.13 14.15
N ASP A 104 0.63 -18.22 15.09
CA ASP A 104 1.12 -18.35 16.44
C ASP A 104 0.12 -19.24 17.23
N PRO A 105 0.54 -20.40 17.78
CA PRO A 105 -0.36 -21.33 18.43
C PRO A 105 -0.96 -20.79 19.73
N ASP A 106 -0.34 -19.79 20.33
CA ASP A 106 -0.80 -19.17 21.59
C ASP A 106 -1.68 -17.94 21.36
N VAL A 107 -1.96 -17.57 20.09
CA VAL A 107 -2.72 -16.38 19.71
C VAL A 107 -4.08 -16.76 19.13
N ILE A 108 -5.14 -16.21 19.70
CA ILE A 108 -6.50 -16.34 19.16
C ILE A 108 -6.71 -15.26 18.11
N SER A 109 -6.95 -15.68 16.86
CA SER A 109 -7.26 -14.77 15.74
C SER A 109 -8.77 -14.66 15.47
N LEU A 110 -9.60 -15.44 16.14
CA LEU A 110 -11.05 -15.39 16.03
C LEU A 110 -11.60 -14.31 16.96
N GLY A 111 -11.96 -13.17 16.41
CA GLY A 111 -12.50 -12.03 17.17
C GLY A 111 -12.55 -10.75 16.34
N GLN A 112 -13.15 -9.72 16.94
CA GLN A 112 -13.04 -8.34 16.48
C GLN A 112 -11.94 -7.66 17.32
N TYR A 113 -11.01 -7.02 16.67
CA TYR A 113 -9.86 -6.40 17.32
C TYR A 113 -9.74 -4.94 16.95
N ARG A 114 -9.26 -4.13 17.89
CA ARG A 114 -8.90 -2.73 17.65
C ARG A 114 -7.65 -2.37 18.43
N TRP A 115 -6.77 -1.62 17.79
CA TRP A 115 -5.52 -1.14 18.36
C TRP A 115 -5.46 0.38 18.35
N ASP A 116 -4.94 0.94 19.40
CA ASP A 116 -4.45 2.31 19.40
C ASP A 116 -3.22 2.43 18.50
N PRO A 117 -2.80 3.66 18.14
CA PRO A 117 -1.60 3.86 17.36
C PRO A 117 -0.38 3.21 18.03
N VAL A 118 0.35 2.39 17.28
CA VAL A 118 1.62 1.82 17.77
C VAL A 118 2.59 2.97 18.06
N PRO A 119 3.08 3.10 19.30
CA PRO A 119 3.95 4.22 19.67
C PRO A 119 5.32 4.13 18.98
N HIS A 120 5.93 5.29 18.71
CA HIS A 120 7.30 5.32 18.21
C HIS A 120 8.26 4.74 19.26
N ALA A 121 9.17 3.90 18.80
CA ALA A 121 10.20 3.34 19.66
C ALA A 121 11.28 4.38 19.97
N ALA A 122 11.88 4.29 21.16
CA ALA A 122 13.03 5.14 21.52
C ALA A 122 14.31 4.82 20.73
N GLN A 123 14.39 3.60 20.17
CA GLN A 123 15.51 3.14 19.35
C GLN A 123 15.39 3.63 17.90
N ARG A 124 16.54 3.75 17.24
CA ARG A 124 16.62 4.10 15.83
C ARG A 124 16.13 2.94 14.96
N LEU A 125 15.19 3.22 14.07
CA LEU A 125 14.56 2.23 13.20
C LEU A 125 14.62 2.68 11.75
N THR A 126 15.17 1.83 10.88
CA THR A 126 15.08 1.97 9.43
C THR A 126 13.79 1.31 8.93
N TRP A 127 13.51 1.45 7.63
CA TRP A 127 12.38 0.76 6.99
C TRP A 127 12.35 -0.76 7.25
N LEU A 128 13.51 -1.43 7.20
CA LEU A 128 13.60 -2.88 7.42
C LEU A 128 13.38 -3.25 8.89
N THR A 129 14.02 -2.52 9.80
CA THR A 129 13.97 -2.83 11.24
C THR A 129 12.74 -2.26 11.94
N GLY A 130 12.07 -1.30 11.31
CA GLY A 130 10.86 -0.65 11.80
C GLY A 130 9.55 -1.33 11.43
N MET A 131 9.58 -2.34 10.56
CA MET A 131 8.37 -3.06 10.15
C MET A 131 7.84 -3.94 11.28
N ARG A 132 6.53 -3.87 11.53
CA ARG A 132 5.79 -4.63 12.55
C ARG A 132 4.59 -5.30 11.91
N THR A 133 4.65 -6.61 11.69
CA THR A 133 3.53 -7.34 11.11
C THR A 133 2.40 -7.47 12.11
N MET A 134 1.21 -7.02 11.73
CA MET A 134 -0.03 -7.15 12.50
C MET A 134 -0.72 -8.47 12.20
N THR A 135 -0.96 -8.74 10.92
CA THR A 135 -1.66 -9.94 10.48
C THR A 135 -1.00 -10.59 9.27
N THR A 136 -1.25 -11.88 9.10
CA THR A 136 -0.86 -12.67 7.93
C THR A 136 -2.05 -13.48 7.43
N ALA A 137 -2.15 -13.64 6.10
CA ALA A 137 -3.24 -14.37 5.46
C ALA A 137 -2.76 -15.06 4.18
N GLY A 138 -3.21 -16.28 3.92
CA GLY A 138 -2.82 -17.03 2.74
C GLY A 138 -1.45 -17.69 2.84
N ASP A 139 -0.70 -17.74 1.73
CA ASP A 139 0.61 -18.39 1.64
C ASP A 139 1.49 -17.72 0.58
N VAL A 140 2.60 -17.15 0.99
CA VAL A 140 3.56 -16.48 0.11
C VAL A 140 4.20 -17.44 -0.91
N ASN A 141 4.36 -18.73 -0.57
CA ASN A 141 4.95 -19.72 -1.48
C ASN A 141 4.00 -20.09 -2.64
N THR A 142 2.70 -20.01 -2.40
CA THR A 142 1.67 -20.23 -3.43
C THR A 142 1.20 -18.92 -4.08
N GLN A 143 1.78 -17.80 -3.70
CA GLN A 143 1.51 -16.47 -4.23
C GLN A 143 0.03 -16.07 -4.12
N VAL A 144 -0.56 -16.30 -2.94
CA VAL A 144 -1.91 -15.88 -2.59
C VAL A 144 -1.96 -15.31 -1.19
N GLY A 145 -2.87 -14.36 -0.96
CA GLY A 145 -3.03 -13.71 0.34
C GLY A 145 -2.17 -12.48 0.52
N MET A 146 -1.95 -12.14 1.79
CA MET A 146 -1.31 -10.89 2.19
C MET A 146 -0.66 -10.96 3.58
N ALA A 147 0.11 -9.93 3.92
CA ALA A 147 0.36 -9.53 5.30
C ALA A 147 0.08 -8.03 5.47
N SER A 148 -0.38 -7.65 6.65
CA SER A 148 -0.51 -6.25 7.03
C SER A 148 0.54 -5.86 8.07
N HIS A 149 1.07 -4.66 7.92
CA HIS A 149 2.12 -4.16 8.79
C HIS A 149 1.85 -2.72 9.23
N VAL A 150 2.37 -2.36 10.39
CA VAL A 150 2.66 -0.98 10.76
C VAL A 150 4.17 -0.76 10.59
N TYR A 151 4.57 0.33 9.97
CA TYR A 151 5.97 0.73 9.96
C TYR A 151 6.22 1.89 10.93
N LEU A 152 7.39 1.83 11.58
CA LEU A 152 7.92 2.88 12.46
C LEU A 152 9.32 3.20 11.97
N VAL A 153 9.52 4.37 11.37
CA VAL A 153 10.80 4.73 10.75
C VAL A 153 11.30 6.06 11.30
N THR A 154 12.54 6.04 11.79
CA THR A 154 13.22 7.24 12.32
C THR A 154 14.51 7.55 11.57
N ASP A 155 15.03 6.58 10.79
CA ASP A 155 16.35 6.65 10.19
C ASP A 155 16.39 6.21 8.74
N ASN A 156 17.32 6.79 8.00
CA ASN A 156 17.59 6.46 6.61
C ASN A 156 18.24 5.08 6.47
N MET A 157 17.98 4.40 5.36
CA MET A 157 18.67 3.16 5.00
C MET A 157 20.13 3.37 4.54
N ALA A 158 20.55 4.60 4.24
CA ALA A 158 21.89 4.94 3.73
C ALA A 158 22.35 4.04 2.55
N ASP A 159 23.38 3.20 2.73
CA ASP A 159 23.90 2.25 1.73
C ASP A 159 23.28 0.86 1.85
N ALA A 160 22.10 0.76 2.41
CA ALA A 160 21.30 -0.45 2.49
C ALA A 160 20.11 -0.34 1.50
N TYR A 161 19.90 -1.38 0.73
CA TYR A 161 18.85 -1.45 -0.29
C TYR A 161 17.99 -2.69 -0.05
N PHE A 162 16.78 -2.65 -0.57
CA PHE A 162 15.82 -3.72 -0.40
C PHE A 162 15.03 -3.97 -1.69
N HIS A 163 14.68 -5.21 -1.93
CA HIS A 163 13.58 -5.55 -2.82
C HIS A 163 12.83 -6.79 -2.32
N SER A 164 11.53 -6.82 -2.56
CA SER A 164 10.71 -8.01 -2.32
C SER A 164 10.60 -8.82 -3.61
N ALA A 165 11.02 -10.07 -3.56
CA ALA A 165 10.89 -11.01 -4.68
C ALA A 165 9.55 -11.76 -4.64
N ASP A 166 8.80 -11.67 -3.56
CA ASP A 166 7.58 -12.44 -3.32
C ASP A 166 6.31 -11.60 -3.11
N SER A 167 6.43 -10.28 -3.05
CA SER A 167 5.28 -9.40 -2.83
C SER A 167 5.40 -8.03 -3.50
N GLU A 168 4.26 -7.47 -3.88
CA GLU A 168 4.05 -6.06 -4.14
C GLU A 168 3.69 -5.37 -2.83
N LEU A 169 4.15 -4.14 -2.59
CA LEU A 169 3.86 -3.39 -1.38
C LEU A 169 2.95 -2.20 -1.69
N LEU A 170 1.85 -2.07 -0.97
CA LEU A 170 1.03 -0.87 -0.91
C LEU A 170 1.35 -0.15 0.41
N VAL A 171 1.92 1.05 0.32
CA VAL A 171 2.35 1.87 1.45
C VAL A 171 1.34 2.99 1.69
N VAL A 172 0.88 3.13 2.94
CA VAL A 172 -0.13 4.13 3.37
C VAL A 172 0.44 4.93 4.56
N PRO A 173 1.07 6.09 4.33
CA PRO A 173 1.58 6.93 5.42
C PRO A 173 0.46 7.49 6.29
N GLN A 174 0.74 7.60 7.57
CA GLN A 174 -0.15 8.24 8.54
C GLN A 174 0.54 9.43 9.25
N GLU A 175 1.85 9.35 9.48
CA GLU A 175 2.65 10.38 10.14
C GLU A 175 4.04 10.46 9.53
N GLY A 176 4.57 11.67 9.40
CA GLY A 176 5.87 11.94 8.81
C GLY A 176 5.88 11.81 7.28
N ARG A 177 7.06 12.01 6.69
CA ARG A 177 7.24 11.96 5.22
C ARG A 177 8.45 11.11 4.86
N LEU A 178 8.26 10.18 3.92
CA LEU A 178 9.30 9.27 3.44
C LEU A 178 9.65 9.56 1.98
N ARG A 179 10.90 9.27 1.62
CA ARG A 179 11.38 9.22 0.25
C ARG A 179 11.79 7.79 -0.09
N PHE A 180 11.19 7.25 -1.12
CA PHE A 180 11.58 5.99 -1.74
C PHE A 180 12.50 6.31 -2.94
N CYS A 181 13.80 6.08 -2.76
CA CYS A 181 14.76 6.14 -3.85
C CYS A 181 14.76 4.77 -4.52
N THR A 182 14.11 4.65 -5.67
CA THR A 182 14.00 3.40 -6.42
C THR A 182 14.94 3.39 -7.62
N GLU A 183 15.21 2.22 -8.17
CA GLU A 183 15.99 2.10 -9.41
C GLU A 183 15.28 2.72 -10.63
N LEU A 184 13.96 2.97 -10.56
CA LEU A 184 13.19 3.60 -11.64
C LEU A 184 12.88 5.09 -11.38
N GLY A 185 13.39 5.66 -10.28
CA GLY A 185 13.21 7.07 -9.92
C GLY A 185 12.80 7.27 -8.47
N VAL A 186 12.42 8.48 -8.09
CA VAL A 186 12.21 8.89 -6.70
C VAL A 186 10.74 9.17 -6.44
N ILE A 187 10.22 8.65 -5.33
CA ILE A 187 8.87 8.92 -4.83
C ILE A 187 8.95 9.54 -3.44
N ASP A 188 8.48 10.77 -3.30
CA ASP A 188 8.18 11.36 -2.00
C ASP A 188 6.74 11.05 -1.62
N LEU A 189 6.53 10.63 -0.38
CA LEU A 189 5.26 10.14 0.10
C LEU A 189 4.94 10.76 1.47
N GLU A 190 3.74 11.32 1.58
CA GLU A 190 3.22 11.99 2.78
C GLU A 190 1.87 11.41 3.21
N PRO A 191 1.37 11.70 4.43
CA PRO A 191 0.02 11.31 4.84
C PRO A 191 -1.04 11.71 3.82
N GLN A 192 -2.06 10.86 3.67
CA GLN A 192 -3.13 10.97 2.67
C GLN A 192 -2.69 10.69 1.22
N GLU A 193 -1.49 10.18 1.02
CA GLU A 193 -1.01 9.58 -0.24
C GLU A 193 -0.80 8.08 -0.07
N ILE A 194 -0.72 7.36 -1.17
CA ILE A 194 -0.29 5.94 -1.20
C ILE A 194 0.77 5.74 -2.27
N ALA A 195 1.60 4.70 -2.08
CA ALA A 195 2.49 4.23 -3.13
C ALA A 195 2.37 2.72 -3.30
N ILE A 196 2.46 2.27 -4.55
CA ILE A 196 2.60 0.85 -4.92
C ILE A 196 4.04 0.65 -5.37
N LEU A 197 4.74 -0.27 -4.69
CA LEU A 197 6.10 -0.68 -5.02
C LEU A 197 6.04 -2.10 -5.61
N PRO A 198 6.29 -2.26 -6.92
CA PRO A 198 6.17 -3.54 -7.58
C PRO A 198 7.16 -4.59 -7.06
N ARG A 199 6.80 -5.86 -7.20
CA ARG A 199 7.67 -6.99 -6.92
C ARG A 199 8.96 -6.91 -7.73
N GLY A 200 10.11 -7.11 -7.09
CA GLY A 200 11.42 -7.07 -7.73
C GLY A 200 12.08 -5.69 -7.83
N LEU A 201 11.34 -4.61 -7.59
CA LEU A 201 11.88 -3.25 -7.59
C LEU A 201 12.89 -3.05 -6.47
N VAL A 202 14.10 -2.60 -6.81
CA VAL A 202 15.13 -2.26 -5.82
C VAL A 202 14.97 -0.83 -5.35
N TYR A 203 15.02 -0.61 -4.03
CA TYR A 203 14.91 0.72 -3.45
C TYR A 203 15.58 0.84 -2.07
N ARG A 204 15.79 2.07 -1.62
CA ARG A 204 16.07 2.43 -0.23
C ARG A 204 15.11 3.52 0.23
N VAL A 205 14.97 3.66 1.54
CA VAL A 205 14.05 4.63 2.16
C VAL A 205 14.82 5.66 2.96
N GLU A 206 14.45 6.92 2.77
CA GLU A 206 14.96 8.08 3.50
C GLU A 206 13.81 8.78 4.24
N VAL A 207 14.10 9.32 5.41
CA VAL A 207 13.18 10.15 6.19
C VAL A 207 13.33 11.60 5.73
N ILE A 208 12.27 12.18 5.17
CA ILE A 208 12.21 13.60 4.84
C ILE A 208 11.82 14.41 6.09
N GLU A 209 10.78 13.92 6.78
CA GLU A 209 10.25 14.52 8.00
C GLU A 209 9.81 13.37 8.92
N GLY A 210 10.35 13.30 10.10
CA GLY A 210 10.11 12.20 11.03
C GLY A 210 9.76 12.62 12.44
N PRO A 211 9.39 11.67 13.28
CA PRO A 211 9.32 10.23 13.04
C PRO A 211 8.18 9.85 12.08
N CYS A 212 8.33 8.72 11.38
CA CYS A 212 7.35 8.27 10.42
C CYS A 212 6.62 7.01 10.90
N ARG A 213 5.31 7.00 10.74
CA ARG A 213 4.42 5.86 10.98
C ARG A 213 3.40 5.74 9.84
N GLY A 214 3.01 4.53 9.54
CA GLY A 214 1.95 4.24 8.60
C GLY A 214 1.76 2.75 8.44
N PHE A 215 1.05 2.36 7.40
CA PHE A 215 0.61 1.01 7.18
C PHE A 215 1.19 0.48 5.86
N VAL A 216 1.41 -0.83 5.81
CA VAL A 216 1.82 -1.52 4.58
C VAL A 216 0.96 -2.76 4.39
N CYS A 217 0.43 -2.93 3.19
CA CYS A 217 -0.12 -4.17 2.71
C CYS A 217 0.91 -4.88 1.82
N GLU A 218 1.34 -6.06 2.21
CA GLU A 218 2.08 -6.98 1.36
C GLU A 218 1.11 -7.82 0.55
N ASN A 219 1.09 -7.66 -0.75
CA ASN A 219 0.27 -8.44 -1.67
C ASN A 219 1.09 -9.57 -2.30
N TYR A 220 0.74 -10.81 -1.98
CA TYR A 220 1.41 -11.99 -2.55
C TYR A 220 0.83 -12.43 -3.90
N GLY A 221 -0.40 -11.99 -4.21
CA GLY A 221 -1.14 -12.39 -5.39
C GLY A 221 -0.79 -11.60 -6.66
N GLN A 222 -1.79 -11.47 -7.51
CA GLN A 222 -1.71 -10.61 -8.67
C GLN A 222 -1.58 -9.15 -8.23
N LYS A 223 -0.94 -8.33 -9.07
CA LYS A 223 -0.73 -6.92 -8.77
C LYS A 223 -2.03 -6.15 -8.59
N PHE A 224 -1.97 -5.03 -7.89
CA PHE A 224 -3.08 -4.08 -7.81
C PHE A 224 -3.42 -3.48 -9.18
N THR A 225 -4.71 -3.42 -9.46
CA THR A 225 -5.33 -2.81 -10.64
C THR A 225 -6.44 -1.86 -10.22
N LEU A 226 -6.93 -1.05 -11.15
CA LEU A 226 -8.16 -0.30 -10.92
C LEU A 226 -9.37 -1.25 -11.00
N PRO A 227 -10.35 -1.12 -10.08
CA PRO A 227 -11.54 -1.96 -10.10
C PRO A 227 -12.40 -1.70 -11.35
N GLY A 228 -13.18 -2.70 -11.74
CA GLY A 228 -14.23 -2.55 -12.75
C GLY A 228 -15.31 -1.58 -12.24
N ARG A 229 -15.60 -0.52 -12.99
CA ARG A 229 -16.53 0.53 -12.54
C ARG A 229 -18.00 0.24 -12.81
N GLY A 230 -18.28 -0.72 -13.69
CA GLY A 230 -19.66 -1.05 -14.05
C GLY A 230 -20.51 0.17 -14.46
N PRO A 231 -21.69 0.35 -13.88
CA PRO A 231 -22.60 1.45 -14.23
C PRO A 231 -22.14 2.83 -13.72
N ILE A 232 -21.11 2.92 -12.86
CA ILE A 232 -20.59 4.19 -12.32
C ILE A 232 -19.93 5.03 -13.43
N GLY A 233 -19.36 4.40 -14.45
CA GLY A 233 -18.67 5.07 -15.56
C GLY A 233 -17.27 5.56 -15.18
N ALA A 234 -16.79 6.63 -15.83
CA ALA A 234 -15.39 7.03 -15.83
C ALA A 234 -15.02 8.17 -14.87
N ASN A 235 -16.00 8.95 -14.38
CA ASN A 235 -15.75 10.23 -13.74
C ASN A 235 -15.71 10.17 -12.20
N CYS A 236 -15.99 9.02 -11.61
CA CYS A 236 -15.93 8.80 -10.16
C CYS A 236 -14.81 7.84 -9.81
N MET A 237 -14.57 7.66 -8.49
CA MET A 237 -13.53 6.79 -7.93
C MET A 237 -12.11 7.30 -8.26
N ALA A 238 -11.14 6.43 -8.29
CA ALA A 238 -9.78 6.80 -8.68
C ALA A 238 -9.67 6.99 -10.19
N ASN A 239 -9.12 8.13 -10.62
CA ASN A 239 -8.90 8.42 -12.03
C ASN A 239 -7.46 8.07 -12.41
N ARG A 240 -7.26 7.37 -13.53
CA ARG A 240 -5.92 6.97 -14.02
C ARG A 240 -4.93 8.13 -14.10
N ARG A 241 -5.37 9.32 -14.52
CA ARG A 241 -4.50 10.49 -14.70
C ARG A 241 -3.91 11.05 -13.40
N ASP A 242 -4.54 10.75 -12.25
CA ASP A 242 -4.14 11.31 -10.96
C ASP A 242 -3.06 10.46 -10.28
N PHE A 243 -2.80 9.26 -10.80
CA PHE A 243 -1.64 8.46 -10.42
C PHE A 243 -0.36 9.03 -11.04
N LYS A 244 0.75 8.90 -10.32
CA LYS A 244 2.04 9.50 -10.69
C LYS A 244 3.15 8.46 -10.62
N THR A 245 3.84 8.27 -11.73
CA THR A 245 5.02 7.40 -11.88
C THR A 245 6.28 8.27 -11.91
N PRO A 246 7.37 7.92 -11.21
CA PRO A 246 8.56 8.76 -11.15
C PRO A 246 9.28 8.81 -12.50
N VAL A 247 9.95 9.94 -12.78
CA VAL A 247 10.91 10.03 -13.89
C VAL A 247 12.22 9.34 -13.51
N ALA A 248 12.98 8.87 -14.51
CA ALA A 248 14.27 8.23 -14.31
C ALA A 248 15.22 9.12 -13.50
N ALA A 249 15.84 8.53 -12.50
CA ALA A 249 16.92 9.10 -11.70
C ALA A 249 17.86 7.99 -11.29
N PHE A 250 19.17 8.23 -11.28
CA PHE A 250 20.15 7.18 -11.04
C PHE A 250 21.31 7.62 -10.15
N GLU A 251 22.01 6.66 -9.61
CA GLU A 251 23.28 6.82 -8.89
C GLU A 251 24.41 6.12 -9.65
N ASP A 252 25.44 6.87 -10.01
CA ASP A 252 26.74 6.31 -10.42
C ASP A 252 27.70 6.44 -9.25
N ARG A 253 27.64 5.49 -8.32
CA ARG A 253 28.37 5.58 -7.06
C ARG A 253 28.96 4.24 -6.64
N GLU A 254 30.29 4.24 -6.54
CA GLU A 254 31.04 3.14 -5.94
C GLU A 254 31.04 3.29 -4.42
N ALA A 255 30.38 2.37 -3.74
CA ALA A 255 30.28 2.32 -2.28
C ALA A 255 29.98 0.90 -1.80
N ALA A 256 30.54 0.53 -0.67
CA ALA A 256 30.16 -0.73 0.00
C ALA A 256 28.68 -0.68 0.35
N SER A 257 27.89 -1.51 -0.31
CA SER A 257 26.43 -1.52 -0.21
C SER A 257 25.90 -2.90 0.17
N THR A 258 24.77 -2.91 0.88
CA THR A 258 24.06 -4.14 1.26
C THR A 258 22.71 -4.18 0.54
N VAL A 259 22.43 -5.30 -0.13
CA VAL A 259 21.11 -5.55 -0.73
C VAL A 259 20.42 -6.65 0.07
N THR A 260 19.28 -6.32 0.65
CA THR A 260 18.40 -7.27 1.35
C THR A 260 17.30 -7.71 0.40
N VAL A 261 17.12 -9.01 0.28
CA VAL A 261 16.08 -9.63 -0.55
C VAL A 261 15.10 -10.37 0.34
N LYS A 262 13.82 -10.08 0.21
CA LYS A 262 12.76 -10.90 0.79
C LYS A 262 12.34 -11.94 -0.25
N TRP A 263 12.49 -13.22 0.08
CA TRP A 263 12.17 -14.35 -0.78
C TRP A 263 11.53 -15.48 0.01
N CYS A 264 10.35 -15.91 -0.41
CA CYS A 264 9.54 -16.91 0.29
C CYS A 264 9.37 -16.59 1.79
N GLY A 265 9.12 -15.32 2.11
CA GLY A 265 8.93 -14.85 3.49
C GLY A 265 10.20 -14.81 4.34
N GLN A 266 11.37 -15.09 3.77
CA GLN A 266 12.67 -15.05 4.45
C GLN A 266 13.53 -13.91 3.91
N PHE A 267 14.40 -13.37 4.76
CA PHE A 267 15.29 -12.28 4.39
C PHE A 267 16.71 -12.81 4.18
N HIS A 268 17.31 -12.34 3.10
CA HIS A 268 18.67 -12.68 2.70
C HIS A 268 19.41 -11.41 2.32
N GLN A 269 20.70 -11.34 2.66
CA GLN A 269 21.56 -10.22 2.32
C GLN A 269 22.73 -10.63 1.43
N THR A 270 23.11 -9.74 0.55
CA THR A 270 24.35 -9.79 -0.21
C THR A 270 25.04 -8.43 -0.14
N HIS A 271 26.36 -8.42 -0.35
CA HIS A 271 27.18 -7.20 -0.36
C HIS A 271 27.70 -6.96 -1.76
N ILE A 272 27.59 -5.71 -2.20
CA ILE A 272 28.05 -5.24 -3.51
C ILE A 272 28.90 -3.97 -3.34
N GLY A 273 29.72 -3.64 -4.34
CA GLY A 273 30.65 -2.49 -4.29
C GLY A 273 30.09 -1.20 -4.89
N HIS A 274 28.80 -1.11 -5.17
CA HIS A 274 28.19 0.03 -5.85
C HIS A 274 26.72 0.20 -5.44
N SER A 275 26.13 1.36 -5.78
CA SER A 275 24.68 1.54 -5.66
C SER A 275 23.95 0.71 -6.73
N PRO A 276 22.89 -0.05 -6.38
CA PRO A 276 22.05 -0.74 -7.35
C PRO A 276 21.02 0.16 -8.04
N LEU A 277 20.91 1.44 -7.64
CA LEU A 277 19.96 2.40 -8.23
C LEU A 277 20.59 3.08 -9.46
N ASP A 278 21.05 2.32 -10.42
CA ASP A 278 21.90 2.76 -11.52
C ASP A 278 21.22 2.70 -12.91
N VAL A 279 19.86 2.73 -12.93
CA VAL A 279 19.07 2.79 -14.17
C VAL A 279 19.00 4.22 -14.68
N VAL A 280 19.67 4.49 -15.80
CA VAL A 280 19.80 5.82 -16.40
C VAL A 280 18.56 6.19 -17.23
N ALA A 281 17.94 5.21 -17.86
CA ALA A 281 16.72 5.37 -18.64
C ALA A 281 15.88 4.10 -18.56
N TRP A 282 14.57 4.24 -18.69
CA TRP A 282 13.66 3.10 -18.73
C TRP A 282 12.38 3.42 -19.50
N HIS A 283 11.74 2.39 -20.05
CA HIS A 283 10.39 2.47 -20.59
C HIS A 283 9.62 1.19 -20.29
N GLY A 284 8.31 1.31 -20.14
CA GLY A 284 7.42 0.18 -19.87
C GLY A 284 6.27 0.54 -18.97
N ASN A 285 5.52 -0.48 -18.56
CA ASN A 285 4.28 -0.34 -17.78
C ASN A 285 4.34 -1.03 -16.40
N TYR A 286 5.45 -1.66 -16.05
CA TYR A 286 5.69 -2.24 -14.72
C TYR A 286 6.63 -1.33 -13.95
N ALA A 287 6.05 -0.38 -13.22
CA ALA A 287 6.79 0.67 -12.51
C ALA A 287 6.08 1.06 -11.22
N PRO A 288 6.79 1.64 -10.25
CA PRO A 288 6.17 2.13 -9.02
C PRO A 288 5.28 3.34 -9.32
N VAL A 289 4.25 3.51 -8.51
CA VAL A 289 3.27 4.58 -8.69
C VAL A 289 2.82 5.11 -7.34
N LYS A 290 2.54 6.42 -7.25
CA LYS A 290 1.88 7.04 -6.11
C LYS A 290 0.53 7.63 -6.51
N TYR A 291 -0.36 7.79 -5.54
CA TYR A 291 -1.67 8.37 -5.71
C TYR A 291 -2.05 9.23 -4.49
N ASP A 292 -2.59 10.41 -4.74
CA ASP A 292 -3.13 11.29 -3.71
C ASP A 292 -4.59 10.94 -3.43
N LEU A 293 -4.85 10.38 -2.26
CA LEU A 293 -6.18 9.94 -1.83
C LEU A 293 -7.18 11.10 -1.72
N ARG A 294 -6.68 12.35 -1.62
CA ARG A 294 -7.52 13.56 -1.62
C ARG A 294 -8.20 13.81 -2.97
N THR A 295 -7.71 13.18 -4.04
CA THR A 295 -8.29 13.26 -5.38
C THR A 295 -9.35 12.19 -5.65
N TYR A 296 -9.52 11.22 -4.75
CA TYR A 296 -10.52 10.17 -4.88
C TYR A 296 -11.94 10.75 -4.79
N CYS A 297 -12.79 10.41 -5.76
CA CYS A 297 -14.17 10.86 -5.83
C CYS A 297 -15.15 9.74 -5.42
N PRO A 298 -15.53 9.65 -4.12
CA PRO A 298 -16.47 8.63 -3.68
C PRO A 298 -17.86 8.83 -4.27
N VAL A 299 -18.56 7.74 -4.56
CA VAL A 299 -19.96 7.75 -4.96
C VAL A 299 -20.81 7.55 -3.72
N GLY A 300 -21.66 8.53 -3.37
CA GLY A 300 -22.47 8.46 -2.17
C GLY A 300 -23.93 8.87 -2.34
N ALA A 301 -24.26 9.44 -3.51
CA ALA A 301 -25.61 9.93 -3.78
C ALA A 301 -26.51 8.81 -4.33
N VAL A 302 -27.37 8.27 -3.46
CA VAL A 302 -28.47 7.38 -3.81
C VAL A 302 -29.76 7.92 -3.20
N LEU A 303 -30.93 7.55 -3.75
CA LEU A 303 -32.20 8.07 -3.27
C LEU A 303 -32.56 7.53 -1.88
N PHE A 304 -32.41 6.23 -1.69
CA PHE A 304 -32.61 5.52 -0.43
C PHE A 304 -31.73 4.27 -0.43
N ASP A 305 -31.64 3.58 0.70
CA ASP A 305 -30.69 2.52 0.99
C ASP A 305 -29.23 2.98 1.12
N HIS A 306 -28.39 2.14 1.68
CA HIS A 306 -26.97 2.41 1.81
C HIS A 306 -26.22 1.68 0.68
N PRO A 307 -25.40 2.40 -0.11
CA PRO A 307 -24.63 1.73 -1.16
C PRO A 307 -23.57 0.80 -0.57
N ASP A 308 -23.32 -0.29 -1.28
CA ASP A 308 -22.27 -1.25 -0.91
C ASP A 308 -20.88 -0.60 -0.90
N PRO A 309 -19.95 -1.05 -0.03
CA PRO A 309 -18.58 -0.52 0.06
C PRO A 309 -17.76 -0.65 -1.22
N SER A 310 -18.18 -1.45 -2.19
CA SER A 310 -17.51 -1.55 -3.52
C SER A 310 -17.33 -0.21 -4.22
N ILE A 311 -18.20 0.76 -3.96
CA ILE A 311 -18.08 2.12 -4.51
C ILE A 311 -16.94 2.93 -3.91
N PHE A 312 -16.31 2.45 -2.85
CA PHE A 312 -15.16 3.06 -2.20
C PHE A 312 -13.83 2.37 -2.57
N THR A 313 -13.84 1.36 -3.45
CA THR A 313 -12.63 0.63 -3.85
C THR A 313 -11.73 1.51 -4.72
N VAL A 314 -10.53 1.78 -4.22
CA VAL A 314 -9.49 2.52 -4.96
C VAL A 314 -8.72 1.59 -5.90
N LEU A 315 -8.30 0.44 -5.37
CA LEU A 315 -7.48 -0.56 -6.05
C LEU A 315 -7.98 -1.96 -5.68
N THR A 316 -7.85 -2.89 -6.62
CA THR A 316 -8.13 -4.31 -6.39
C THR A 316 -6.97 -5.17 -6.90
N ALA A 317 -6.55 -6.14 -6.12
CA ALA A 317 -5.67 -7.23 -6.54
C ALA A 317 -6.55 -8.45 -6.83
N PRO A 318 -6.69 -8.89 -8.09
CA PRO A 318 -7.56 -9.99 -8.42
C PRO A 318 -7.13 -11.31 -7.77
N SER A 319 -8.09 -12.15 -7.45
CA SER A 319 -7.85 -13.56 -7.10
C SER A 319 -8.21 -14.46 -8.28
N GLY A 320 -7.92 -15.74 -8.18
CA GLY A 320 -8.43 -16.74 -9.15
C GLY A 320 -9.90 -17.08 -8.97
N VAL A 321 -10.63 -16.43 -8.05
CA VAL A 321 -12.04 -16.68 -7.74
C VAL A 321 -12.85 -15.45 -8.09
N GLU A 322 -13.83 -15.63 -8.95
CA GLU A 322 -14.74 -14.56 -9.36
C GLU A 322 -15.52 -14.01 -8.16
N GLY A 323 -15.70 -12.69 -8.10
CA GLY A 323 -16.46 -11.99 -7.06
C GLY A 323 -15.75 -11.85 -5.73
N THR A 324 -14.52 -12.33 -5.56
CA THR A 324 -13.72 -12.10 -4.36
C THR A 324 -12.28 -11.73 -4.71
N ALA A 325 -11.81 -10.58 -4.27
CA ALA A 325 -10.44 -10.16 -4.49
C ALA A 325 -9.44 -10.93 -3.61
N ASN A 326 -8.18 -11.01 -4.05
CA ASN A 326 -7.08 -11.32 -3.14
C ASN A 326 -7.00 -10.21 -2.08
N ILE A 327 -7.01 -8.96 -2.53
CA ILE A 327 -7.07 -7.77 -1.66
C ILE A 327 -7.83 -6.67 -2.41
N ASP A 328 -8.73 -5.99 -1.71
CA ASP A 328 -9.25 -4.69 -2.09
C ASP A 328 -8.69 -3.61 -1.16
N PHE A 329 -8.27 -2.50 -1.73
CA PHE A 329 -7.95 -1.28 -0.99
C PHE A 329 -9.12 -0.32 -1.11
N VAL A 330 -9.82 -0.13 0.00
CA VAL A 330 -11.05 0.66 0.12
C VAL A 330 -10.76 1.94 0.89
N LEU A 331 -11.36 3.08 0.49
CA LEU A 331 -11.12 4.39 1.08
C LEU A 331 -12.42 5.04 1.54
N PHE A 332 -12.53 5.30 2.83
CA PHE A 332 -13.61 6.07 3.44
C PHE A 332 -13.11 7.49 3.72
N ARG A 333 -13.60 8.45 2.94
CA ARG A 333 -13.23 9.85 3.08
C ARG A 333 -14.44 10.77 3.00
N ASP A 334 -14.22 12.08 2.99
CA ASP A 334 -15.22 13.12 2.83
C ASP A 334 -16.23 12.77 1.73
N ARG A 335 -17.53 12.84 2.07
CA ARG A 335 -18.63 12.54 1.14
C ARG A 335 -19.94 13.15 1.59
N TRP A 336 -20.88 13.29 0.65
CA TRP A 336 -22.26 13.67 0.95
C TRP A 336 -23.12 12.43 1.23
N MET A 337 -23.91 12.49 2.31
CA MET A 337 -24.94 11.53 2.63
C MET A 337 -26.30 12.18 2.44
N VAL A 338 -27.12 11.62 1.55
CA VAL A 338 -28.39 12.21 1.11
C VAL A 338 -29.55 11.21 1.08
N ALA A 339 -29.30 9.92 1.38
CA ALA A 339 -30.31 8.87 1.30
C ALA A 339 -31.51 9.18 2.20
N GLU A 340 -32.71 9.16 1.61
CA GLU A 340 -33.98 9.46 2.27
C GLU A 340 -34.43 8.26 3.12
N ASN A 341 -35.00 8.51 4.29
CA ASN A 341 -35.54 7.49 5.19
C ASN A 341 -34.67 6.23 5.31
N THR A 342 -33.37 6.41 5.47
CA THR A 342 -32.38 5.34 5.42
C THR A 342 -31.51 5.35 6.66
N PHE A 343 -31.20 4.18 7.21
CA PHE A 343 -30.13 4.02 8.19
C PHE A 343 -28.78 4.22 7.49
N ARG A 344 -28.14 5.38 7.68
CA ARG A 344 -26.98 5.82 6.88
C ARG A 344 -25.64 5.22 7.27
N PRO A 345 -25.37 4.82 8.55
CA PRO A 345 -24.15 4.06 8.87
C PRO A 345 -24.13 2.70 8.17
N PRO A 346 -22.98 2.04 8.05
CA PRO A 346 -22.92 0.64 7.66
C PRO A 346 -23.85 -0.19 8.57
N TRP A 347 -24.68 -1.05 7.98
CA TRP A 347 -25.55 -1.94 8.74
C TRP A 347 -24.78 -3.03 9.47
N TYR A 348 -25.39 -3.72 10.43
CA TYR A 348 -24.81 -4.92 11.02
C TYR A 348 -24.70 -6.01 9.96
N HIS A 349 -23.50 -6.60 9.79
CA HIS A 349 -23.26 -7.55 8.72
C HIS A 349 -22.22 -8.62 9.09
N LYS A 350 -22.13 -9.62 8.22
CA LYS A 350 -21.05 -10.64 8.16
C LYS A 350 -20.57 -10.69 6.73
N ASN A 351 -19.28 -10.59 6.53
CA ASN A 351 -18.66 -10.64 5.21
C ASN A 351 -17.89 -11.95 5.03
N VAL A 352 -17.88 -12.49 3.81
CA VAL A 352 -17.00 -13.62 3.45
C VAL A 352 -15.52 -13.22 3.40
N MET A 353 -15.25 -11.93 3.36
CA MET A 353 -13.89 -11.38 3.39
C MET A 353 -13.56 -10.85 4.79
N SER A 354 -12.27 -10.82 5.10
CA SER A 354 -11.75 -10.21 6.33
C SER A 354 -11.39 -8.76 6.08
N GLU A 355 -11.74 -7.89 7.03
CA GLU A 355 -11.64 -6.44 6.93
C GLU A 355 -10.64 -5.90 7.95
N LEU A 356 -9.49 -5.41 7.51
CA LEU A 356 -8.54 -4.70 8.34
C LEU A 356 -8.57 -3.23 7.97
N MET A 357 -9.04 -2.40 8.89
CA MET A 357 -9.12 -0.96 8.73
C MET A 357 -7.95 -0.24 9.39
N GLY A 358 -7.57 0.90 8.84
CA GLY A 358 -6.65 1.85 9.45
C GLY A 358 -7.19 3.27 9.35
N ASN A 359 -6.97 4.08 10.37
CA ASN A 359 -7.36 5.49 10.35
C ASN A 359 -6.14 6.38 10.02
N ILE A 360 -6.25 7.12 8.91
CA ILE A 360 -5.21 8.05 8.47
C ILE A 360 -5.41 9.41 9.13
N HIS A 361 -6.67 9.91 9.15
CA HIS A 361 -6.99 11.27 9.58
C HIS A 361 -8.44 11.39 10.05
N GLY A 362 -8.67 12.22 11.09
CA GLY A 362 -9.99 12.58 11.56
C GLY A 362 -10.72 11.45 12.29
N ILE A 363 -12.05 11.50 12.26
CA ILE A 363 -12.94 10.59 12.98
C ILE A 363 -13.68 9.69 11.99
N TYR A 364 -13.74 8.40 12.26
CA TYR A 364 -14.55 7.46 11.49
C TYR A 364 -16.02 7.49 11.98
N ASP A 365 -16.97 7.67 11.07
CA ASP A 365 -18.38 7.91 11.35
C ASP A 365 -19.12 6.75 12.05
N ALA A 366 -18.81 5.51 11.68
CA ALA A 366 -19.51 4.35 12.25
C ALA A 366 -19.11 4.03 13.70
N LYS A 367 -17.94 4.49 14.15
CA LYS A 367 -17.39 4.27 15.49
C LYS A 367 -16.54 5.45 15.93
N PRO A 368 -17.16 6.56 16.31
CA PRO A 368 -16.44 7.81 16.57
C PRO A 368 -15.56 7.79 17.82
N ARG A 369 -15.71 6.79 18.68
CA ARG A 369 -14.89 6.65 19.88
C ARG A 369 -13.87 5.54 19.76
N GLY A 370 -12.61 5.84 20.15
CA GLY A 370 -11.53 4.87 20.26
C GLY A 370 -10.89 4.43 18.93
N PHE A 371 -11.28 4.98 17.77
CA PHE A 371 -10.62 4.73 16.48
C PHE A 371 -9.93 6.02 16.00
N VAL A 372 -8.79 6.32 16.60
CA VAL A 372 -8.02 7.54 16.36
C VAL A 372 -7.03 7.38 15.19
N PRO A 373 -6.53 8.49 14.60
CA PRO A 373 -5.50 8.41 13.55
C PRO A 373 -4.28 7.61 13.98
N GLY A 374 -3.85 6.67 13.14
CA GLY A 374 -2.80 5.68 13.45
C GLY A 374 -3.31 4.39 14.06
N GLY A 375 -4.56 4.35 14.54
CA GLY A 375 -5.21 3.13 15.02
C GLY A 375 -5.65 2.20 13.90
N MET A 376 -5.92 0.95 14.27
CA MET A 376 -6.37 -0.13 13.38
C MET A 376 -7.53 -0.89 13.99
N SER A 377 -8.34 -1.54 13.14
CA SER A 377 -9.31 -2.56 13.57
C SER A 377 -9.32 -3.74 12.61
N LEU A 378 -9.62 -4.93 13.12
CA LEU A 378 -9.78 -6.15 12.35
C LEU A 378 -11.14 -6.78 12.64
N HIS A 379 -11.91 -7.02 11.61
CA HIS A 379 -13.11 -7.83 11.60
C HIS A 379 -12.87 -9.02 10.68
N ASN A 380 -12.59 -10.17 11.27
CA ASN A 380 -12.25 -11.35 10.49
C ASN A 380 -13.49 -11.93 9.76
N MET A 381 -13.26 -12.70 8.70
CA MET A 381 -14.32 -13.27 7.88
C MET A 381 -15.42 -13.92 8.71
N MET A 382 -16.69 -13.72 8.34
CA MET A 382 -17.90 -14.25 8.99
C MET A 382 -18.10 -13.83 10.44
N LEU A 383 -17.31 -12.90 10.99
CA LEU A 383 -17.62 -12.34 12.32
C LEU A 383 -18.55 -11.13 12.19
N PRO A 384 -19.66 -11.12 12.94
CA PRO A 384 -20.62 -10.03 12.87
C PRO A 384 -20.02 -8.74 13.44
N HIS A 385 -20.27 -7.63 12.77
CA HIS A 385 -19.90 -6.31 13.24
C HIS A 385 -20.81 -5.23 12.64
N GLY A 386 -20.62 -3.98 13.04
CA GLY A 386 -21.47 -2.86 12.63
C GLY A 386 -21.29 -1.66 13.55
N PRO A 387 -22.19 -0.67 13.53
CA PRO A 387 -22.13 0.50 14.38
C PRO A 387 -22.20 0.14 15.87
N ASP A 388 -21.59 0.95 16.72
CA ASP A 388 -21.80 0.85 18.17
C ASP A 388 -23.21 1.32 18.56
N LYS A 389 -23.59 1.12 19.84
CA LYS A 389 -24.91 1.51 20.35
C LYS A 389 -25.19 2.99 20.12
N ALA A 390 -24.22 3.87 20.38
CA ALA A 390 -24.42 5.32 20.27
C ALA A 390 -24.64 5.75 18.81
N ALA A 391 -23.84 5.22 17.87
CA ALA A 391 -24.01 5.46 16.45
C ALA A 391 -25.34 4.90 15.93
N PHE A 392 -25.76 3.70 16.39
CA PHE A 392 -27.03 3.11 16.03
C PHE A 392 -28.21 3.99 16.50
N GLU A 393 -28.21 4.46 17.75
CA GLU A 393 -29.28 5.27 18.30
C GLU A 393 -29.36 6.65 17.66
N ALA A 394 -28.21 7.28 17.44
CA ALA A 394 -28.13 8.57 16.75
C ALA A 394 -28.69 8.46 15.32
N ALA A 395 -28.25 7.47 14.55
CA ALA A 395 -28.69 7.28 13.18
C ALA A 395 -30.17 6.87 13.04
N SER A 396 -30.70 6.09 14.00
CA SER A 396 -32.09 5.63 14.00
C SER A 396 -33.08 6.75 14.34
N ASN A 397 -32.62 7.83 15.00
CA ASN A 397 -33.46 8.94 15.45
C ASN A 397 -33.09 10.27 14.78
N ALA A 398 -32.20 10.26 13.80
CA ALA A 398 -31.74 11.46 13.11
C ALA A 398 -32.86 12.11 12.28
N ASP A 399 -32.94 13.42 12.32
CA ASP A 399 -33.73 14.20 11.33
C ASP A 399 -32.89 14.32 10.05
N LEU A 400 -33.27 13.54 9.02
CA LEU A 400 -32.45 13.31 7.85
C LEU A 400 -32.54 14.48 6.86
N GLY A 401 -31.43 15.17 6.65
CA GLY A 401 -31.19 16.13 5.57
C GLY A 401 -29.90 15.78 4.81
N PRO A 402 -29.52 16.58 3.80
CA PRO A 402 -28.19 16.48 3.20
C PRO A 402 -27.11 16.75 4.25
N GLU A 403 -26.19 15.81 4.44
CA GLU A 403 -25.10 15.89 5.40
C GLU A 403 -23.76 15.64 4.70
N LYS A 404 -22.77 16.47 4.96
CA LYS A 404 -21.41 16.25 4.48
C LYS A 404 -20.55 15.68 5.60
N LEU A 405 -20.13 14.42 5.46
CA LEU A 405 -19.00 13.91 6.22
C LEU A 405 -17.75 14.60 5.69
N ALA A 406 -16.99 15.23 6.57
CA ALA A 406 -15.81 15.99 6.22
C ALA A 406 -14.69 15.76 7.25
N ASP A 407 -13.46 16.07 6.85
CA ASP A 407 -12.28 15.96 7.70
C ASP A 407 -12.05 14.55 8.23
N THR A 408 -12.25 13.55 7.36
CA THR A 408 -12.09 12.14 7.70
C THR A 408 -11.40 11.38 6.58
N MET A 409 -10.50 10.46 6.93
CA MET A 409 -9.88 9.54 6.00
C MET A 409 -9.45 8.26 6.70
N SER A 410 -10.17 7.19 6.41
CA SER A 410 -9.85 5.82 6.85
C SER A 410 -9.79 4.91 5.63
N PHE A 411 -9.04 3.83 5.74
CA PHE A 411 -8.94 2.83 4.67
C PHE A 411 -9.24 1.44 5.21
N MET A 412 -9.44 0.50 4.28
CA MET A 412 -9.61 -0.91 4.58
C MET A 412 -8.78 -1.75 3.60
N PHE A 413 -8.04 -2.72 4.12
CA PHE A 413 -7.53 -3.86 3.38
C PHE A 413 -8.52 -5.00 3.56
N GLU A 414 -9.25 -5.32 2.52
CA GLU A 414 -10.24 -6.38 2.51
C GLU A 414 -9.69 -7.57 1.74
N THR A 415 -9.68 -8.77 2.35
CA THR A 415 -9.11 -9.97 1.74
C THR A 415 -10.03 -11.17 1.91
N ARG A 416 -10.07 -12.03 0.89
CA ARG A 416 -10.81 -13.30 0.94
C ARG A 416 -10.29 -14.31 1.96
N PHE A 417 -9.13 -14.06 2.56
CA PHE A 417 -8.49 -15.00 3.48
C PHE A 417 -8.72 -14.60 4.94
N PRO A 418 -8.81 -15.58 5.87
CA PRO A 418 -8.77 -15.29 7.29
C PRO A 418 -7.43 -14.66 7.64
N GLN A 419 -7.44 -13.62 8.46
CA GLN A 419 -6.23 -12.94 8.92
C GLN A 419 -5.82 -13.48 10.29
N HIS A 420 -4.61 -14.01 10.38
CA HIS A 420 -4.02 -14.51 11.63
C HIS A 420 -3.21 -13.41 12.29
N LEU A 421 -3.50 -13.12 13.54
CA LEU A 421 -2.72 -12.17 14.34
C LEU A 421 -1.31 -12.72 14.58
N THR A 422 -0.33 -11.85 14.51
CA THR A 422 1.01 -12.15 15.00
C THR A 422 1.06 -11.99 16.53
N ARG A 423 2.10 -12.56 17.15
CA ARG A 423 2.36 -12.34 18.58
C ARG A 423 2.53 -10.85 18.90
N PHE A 424 3.17 -10.08 18.01
CA PHE A 424 3.28 -8.63 18.17
C PHE A 424 1.91 -7.97 18.26
N ALA A 425 1.01 -8.25 17.33
CA ALA A 425 -0.34 -7.66 17.30
C ALA A 425 -1.18 -8.02 18.52
N ALA A 426 -1.04 -9.25 19.02
CA ALA A 426 -1.85 -9.76 20.13
C ALA A 426 -1.34 -9.36 21.52
N LEU A 427 -0.02 -9.21 21.71
CA LEU A 427 0.59 -9.10 23.04
C LEU A 427 1.50 -7.88 23.23
N GLU A 428 1.98 -7.25 22.17
CA GLU A 428 2.94 -6.15 22.25
C GLU A 428 2.38 -4.81 21.72
N ALA A 429 1.53 -4.87 20.70
CA ALA A 429 0.82 -3.71 20.17
C ALA A 429 -0.27 -3.26 21.16
N PRO A 430 -0.67 -1.96 21.14
CA PRO A 430 -1.65 -1.41 22.08
C PRO A 430 -3.08 -1.87 21.73
N LEU A 431 -3.38 -3.14 21.96
CA LEU A 431 -4.70 -3.73 21.77
C LEU A 431 -5.70 -3.15 22.77
N GLN A 432 -6.91 -2.80 22.31
CA GLN A 432 -8.00 -2.35 23.15
C GLN A 432 -8.81 -3.55 23.64
N ASP A 433 -8.67 -3.90 24.90
CA ASP A 433 -9.33 -5.08 25.51
C ASP A 433 -10.85 -4.91 25.63
N ASP A 434 -11.34 -3.66 25.67
CA ASP A 434 -12.74 -3.28 25.83
C ASP A 434 -13.47 -3.02 24.50
N TYR A 435 -12.82 -3.27 23.35
CA TYR A 435 -13.42 -2.93 22.06
C TYR A 435 -14.79 -3.59 21.83
N ILE A 436 -14.95 -4.84 22.21
CA ILE A 436 -16.20 -5.59 22.03
C ILE A 436 -17.35 -5.07 22.91
N ASP A 437 -17.04 -4.33 23.96
CA ASP A 437 -18.04 -3.78 24.87
C ASP A 437 -18.90 -2.70 24.23
N CYS A 438 -18.45 -2.13 23.08
CA CYS A 438 -19.22 -1.16 22.32
C CYS A 438 -20.60 -1.68 21.83
N TRP A 439 -20.80 -2.98 21.82
CA TRP A 439 -22.06 -3.65 21.46
C TRP A 439 -22.80 -4.27 22.64
N ALA A 440 -22.21 -4.35 23.84
CA ALA A 440 -22.77 -5.06 25.00
C ALA A 440 -24.14 -4.51 25.44
N ASP A 441 -24.33 -3.21 25.33
CA ASP A 441 -25.56 -2.53 25.77
C ASP A 441 -26.65 -2.43 24.69
N LEU A 442 -26.50 -3.10 23.55
CA LEU A 442 -27.55 -3.16 22.53
C LEU A 442 -28.77 -3.93 23.07
N GLU A 443 -29.91 -3.23 23.19
CA GLU A 443 -31.10 -3.76 23.79
C GLU A 443 -32.04 -4.44 22.79
N LYS A 444 -32.82 -5.40 23.24
CA LYS A 444 -33.93 -5.94 22.47
C LYS A 444 -35.03 -4.88 22.34
N LYS A 445 -35.24 -4.38 21.12
CA LYS A 445 -36.32 -3.39 20.81
C LYS A 445 -37.60 -4.04 20.26
N PHE A 446 -37.56 -5.35 19.97
CA PHE A 446 -38.71 -6.07 19.45
C PHE A 446 -39.77 -6.28 20.55
N ASP A 447 -40.97 -5.74 20.35
CA ASP A 447 -42.14 -5.87 21.25
C ASP A 447 -43.34 -6.62 20.61
N GLY A 448 -43.21 -7.04 19.37
CA GLY A 448 -44.24 -7.73 18.58
C GLY A 448 -45.31 -6.83 17.99
N THR A 449 -45.18 -5.50 18.11
CA THR A 449 -46.11 -4.54 17.50
C THR A 449 -45.54 -4.02 16.17
N PRO A 450 -46.41 -3.82 15.13
CA PRO A 450 -45.96 -3.17 13.93
C PRO A 450 -45.58 -1.70 14.22
N GLY A 451 -44.35 -1.32 13.89
CA GLY A 451 -43.93 0.10 13.97
C GLY A 451 -44.86 1.02 13.14
N ALA A 452 -44.96 2.27 13.52
CA ALA A 452 -45.62 3.29 12.68
C ALA A 452 -44.90 3.38 11.32
N LYS A 453 -45.66 3.29 10.22
CA LYS A 453 -45.14 3.39 8.86
C LYS A 453 -44.72 4.83 8.58
#